data_2a65cfb60ff5c3ea3fc35d439b4a0ad5
#
_entry.id   2a65cfb60ff5c3ea3fc35d439b4a0ad5
#
_cell.length_a   1.000
_cell.length_b   1.000
_cell.length_c   1.000
_cell.angle_alpha   90.00
_cell.angle_beta   90.00
_cell.angle_gamma   90.00
#
_symmetry.space_group_name_H-M   'P 1'
#
loop_
_entity.id
_entity.type
_entity.pdbx_description
1 polymer ?
#
loop_
_entity_poly.entity_id
_entity_poly.type
_entity_poly.pdbx_seq_one_letter_code
_entity_poly.pdbx_strand_id
1 'polypeptide(L)'
;HPEIVKRKIDYVLENRVPFCLDFEDFNSQHSLSAMRAVICAFLDSWADEMSCEQRYAAFWLLDSIDKQIVNDHLGTRCSYQANGTLLSGWRLTSFVNTVLNYVYFSYLQKDKGQKFNSIHSGDDILVGVVNMQQVLEIYKKSKVVNLRLSPLKCFFGSVAEFLRVEHKSKEFGQYIAR
;
A
#
# COMPACT_ATOMS: atom_id res chain seq x y z
N HIS A 1 -14.17 -11.15 -1.75
CA HIS A 1 -15.49 -11.42 -1.19
C HIS A 1 -15.64 -10.59 0.10
N PRO A 2 -16.72 -9.81 0.31
CA PRO A 2 -16.89 -8.90 1.45
C PRO A 2 -16.70 -9.57 2.81
N GLU A 3 -17.20 -10.79 2.98
CA GLU A 3 -17.06 -11.57 4.22
C GLU A 3 -15.60 -11.89 4.58
N ILE A 4 -14.74 -12.14 3.58
CA ILE A 4 -13.32 -12.41 3.83
C ILE A 4 -12.64 -11.15 4.34
N VAL A 5 -12.94 -10.00 3.73
CA VAL A 5 -12.42 -8.70 4.16
C VAL A 5 -12.89 -8.40 5.58
N LYS A 6 -14.19 -8.60 5.88
CA LYS A 6 -14.74 -8.40 7.21
C LYS A 6 -14.03 -9.26 8.26
N ARG A 7 -13.88 -10.56 8.04
CA ARG A 7 -13.14 -11.46 8.97
C ARG A 7 -11.72 -11.00 9.25
N LYS A 8 -11.01 -10.51 8.20
CA LYS A 8 -9.66 -9.98 8.37
C LYS A 8 -9.66 -8.70 9.19
N ILE A 9 -10.63 -7.80 8.99
CA ILE A 9 -10.78 -6.58 9.77
C ILE A 9 -11.10 -6.90 11.23
N ASP A 10 -12.04 -7.81 11.49
CA ASP A 10 -12.39 -8.26 12.83
C ASP A 10 -11.14 -8.82 13.56
N TYR A 11 -10.30 -9.59 12.87
CA TYR A 11 -9.01 -10.07 13.42
C TYR A 11 -8.03 -8.95 13.72
N VAL A 12 -7.91 -7.95 12.81
CA VAL A 12 -7.02 -6.79 13.00
C VAL A 12 -7.43 -5.98 14.21
N LEU A 13 -8.75 -5.84 14.44
CA LEU A 13 -9.33 -4.99 15.48
C LEU A 13 -9.64 -5.73 16.78
N GLU A 14 -9.33 -7.03 16.89
CA GLU A 14 -9.58 -7.80 18.09
C GLU A 14 -8.88 -7.17 19.30
N ASN A 15 -9.69 -6.63 20.26
CA ASN A 15 -9.22 -5.90 21.44
C ASN A 15 -8.26 -4.73 21.14
N ARG A 16 -8.43 -4.07 19.99
CA ARG A 16 -7.57 -2.98 19.52
C ARG A 16 -8.40 -1.79 19.04
N VAL A 17 -7.75 -0.64 19.01
CA VAL A 17 -8.33 0.59 18.46
C VAL A 17 -7.90 0.73 17.01
N PRO A 18 -8.80 1.04 16.09
CA PRO A 18 -8.45 1.25 14.69
C PRO A 18 -7.57 2.49 14.51
N PHE A 19 -6.52 2.32 13.73
CA PHE A 19 -5.72 3.38 13.17
C PHE A 19 -5.74 3.26 11.64
N CYS A 20 -6.52 4.14 11.00
CA CYS A 20 -6.56 4.28 9.55
C CYS A 20 -5.38 5.15 9.13
N LEU A 21 -4.44 4.55 8.42
CA LEU A 21 -3.22 5.21 8.00
C LEU A 21 -3.31 5.53 6.51
N ASP A 22 -2.98 6.76 6.13
CA ASP A 22 -2.98 7.24 4.75
C ASP A 22 -1.60 7.84 4.43
N PHE A 23 -1.11 7.55 3.25
CA PHE A 23 0.15 8.09 2.76
C PHE A 23 -0.08 9.38 1.98
N GLU A 24 0.87 10.29 2.06
CA GLU A 24 0.91 11.46 1.21
C GLU A 24 1.47 11.09 -0.15
N ASP A 25 0.66 11.20 -1.20
CA ASP A 25 1.06 10.87 -2.59
C ASP A 25 1.88 9.57 -2.65
N PHE A 26 1.22 8.46 -2.30
CA PHE A 26 1.90 7.17 -2.12
C PHE A 26 2.65 6.70 -3.35
N ASN A 27 2.05 6.88 -4.53
CA ASN A 27 2.66 6.48 -5.80
C ASN A 27 4.01 7.16 -6.06
N SER A 28 4.19 8.41 -5.64
CA SER A 28 5.46 9.14 -5.83
C SER A 28 6.58 8.69 -4.88
N GLN A 29 6.26 7.87 -3.89
CA GLN A 29 7.23 7.37 -2.93
C GLN A 29 7.93 6.07 -3.38
N HIS A 30 7.51 5.51 -4.51
CA HIS A 30 8.10 4.27 -5.04
C HIS A 30 9.29 4.56 -5.94
N SER A 31 10.42 3.92 -5.63
CA SER A 31 11.57 3.90 -6.52
C SER A 31 11.40 2.83 -7.61
N LEU A 32 12.09 3.02 -8.73
CA LEU A 32 12.16 2.00 -9.79
C LEU A 32 12.64 0.65 -9.22
N SER A 33 13.65 0.66 -8.36
CA SER A 33 14.19 -0.56 -7.73
C SER A 33 13.16 -1.28 -6.85
N ALA A 34 12.34 -0.55 -6.10
CA ALA A 34 11.28 -1.14 -5.28
C ALA A 34 10.20 -1.79 -6.16
N MET A 35 9.76 -1.11 -7.23
CA MET A 35 8.79 -1.66 -8.17
C MET A 35 9.34 -2.90 -8.90
N ARG A 36 10.60 -2.87 -9.34
CA ARG A 36 11.27 -4.03 -9.94
C ARG A 36 11.33 -5.21 -8.97
N ALA A 37 11.69 -4.96 -7.70
CA ALA A 37 11.76 -6.00 -6.68
C ALA A 37 10.41 -6.71 -6.46
N VAL A 38 9.28 -6.00 -6.54
CA VAL A 38 7.94 -6.62 -6.47
C VAL A 38 7.72 -7.59 -7.64
N ILE A 39 8.07 -7.19 -8.86
CA ILE A 39 7.90 -8.04 -10.05
C ILE A 39 8.87 -9.23 -10.03
N CYS A 40 10.12 -9.03 -9.60
CA CYS A 40 11.07 -10.12 -9.42
C CYS A 40 10.56 -11.14 -8.40
N ALA A 41 10.12 -10.69 -7.23
CA ALA A 41 9.57 -11.57 -6.19
C ALA A 41 8.33 -12.34 -6.67
N PHE A 42 7.48 -11.70 -7.49
CA PHE A 42 6.35 -12.37 -8.12
C PHE A 42 6.81 -13.45 -9.10
N LEU A 43 7.78 -13.16 -9.96
CA LEU A 43 8.37 -14.13 -10.88
C LEU A 43 9.00 -15.32 -10.12
N ASP A 44 9.81 -15.04 -9.10
CA ASP A 44 10.47 -16.09 -8.31
C ASP A 44 9.45 -17.01 -7.61
N SER A 45 8.31 -16.45 -7.19
CA SER A 45 7.26 -17.21 -6.48
C SER A 45 6.39 -18.07 -7.41
N TRP A 46 6.23 -17.68 -8.68
CA TRP A 46 5.24 -18.28 -9.59
C TRP A 46 5.82 -18.79 -10.90
N ALA A 47 7.15 -18.72 -11.09
CA ALA A 47 7.80 -19.09 -12.35
C ALA A 47 7.45 -20.50 -12.84
N ASP A 48 7.33 -21.46 -11.92
CA ASP A 48 7.04 -22.87 -12.27
C ASP A 48 5.59 -23.07 -12.71
N GLU A 49 4.68 -22.19 -12.29
CA GLU A 49 3.25 -22.24 -12.65
C GLU A 49 2.90 -21.42 -13.90
N MET A 50 3.84 -20.60 -14.38
CA MET A 50 3.64 -19.72 -15.53
C MET A 50 3.91 -20.42 -16.85
N SER A 51 3.07 -20.14 -17.85
CA SER A 51 3.39 -20.48 -19.25
C SER A 51 4.60 -19.68 -19.75
N CYS A 52 5.22 -20.15 -20.85
CA CYS A 52 6.33 -19.42 -21.49
C CYS A 52 5.93 -18.00 -21.87
N GLU A 53 4.71 -17.79 -22.36
CA GLU A 53 4.18 -16.45 -22.74
C GLU A 53 4.01 -15.54 -21.53
N GLN A 54 3.50 -16.07 -20.41
CA GLN A 54 3.35 -15.31 -19.17
C GLN A 54 4.72 -14.89 -18.61
N ARG A 55 5.70 -15.79 -18.62
CA ARG A 55 7.09 -15.47 -18.22
C ARG A 55 7.69 -14.40 -19.12
N TYR A 56 7.54 -14.53 -20.43
CA TYR A 56 8.01 -13.53 -21.38
C TYR A 56 7.37 -12.15 -21.12
N ALA A 57 6.06 -12.09 -20.93
CA ALA A 57 5.34 -10.87 -20.60
C ALA A 57 5.83 -10.22 -19.29
N ALA A 58 6.12 -11.04 -18.27
CA ALA A 58 6.64 -10.54 -16.99
C ALA A 58 8.09 -10.02 -17.10
N PHE A 59 8.95 -10.66 -17.90
CA PHE A 59 10.29 -10.15 -18.21
C PHE A 59 10.23 -8.86 -19.02
N TRP A 60 9.33 -8.78 -20.02
CA TRP A 60 9.11 -7.55 -20.77
C TRP A 60 8.65 -6.40 -19.85
N LEU A 61 7.74 -6.68 -18.94
CA LEU A 61 7.27 -5.72 -17.95
C LEU A 61 8.43 -5.24 -17.06
N LEU A 62 9.24 -6.16 -16.54
CA LEU A 62 10.40 -5.85 -15.71
C LEU A 62 11.40 -4.95 -16.43
N ASP A 63 11.65 -5.21 -17.72
CA ASP A 63 12.56 -4.43 -18.56
C ASP A 63 11.98 -3.06 -18.95
N SER A 64 10.65 -2.93 -18.99
CA SER A 64 9.96 -1.69 -19.35
C SER A 64 9.84 -0.69 -18.20
N ILE A 65 9.96 -1.12 -16.94
CA ILE A 65 9.81 -0.24 -15.77
C ILE A 65 10.77 0.95 -15.83
N ASP A 66 12.01 0.71 -16.24
CA ASP A 66 13.06 1.74 -16.32
C ASP A 66 12.99 2.59 -17.61
N LYS A 67 12.08 2.26 -18.53
CA LYS A 67 11.98 2.87 -19.86
C LYS A 67 10.69 3.65 -20.08
N GLN A 68 10.00 4.01 -19.00
CA GLN A 68 8.74 4.73 -19.11
C GLN A 68 8.95 6.18 -19.56
N ILE A 69 8.29 6.56 -20.64
CA ILE A 69 8.30 7.92 -21.15
C ILE A 69 6.93 8.54 -20.95
N VAL A 70 6.91 9.70 -20.31
CA VAL A 70 5.70 10.51 -20.11
C VAL A 70 5.68 11.59 -21.20
N ASN A 71 4.61 11.61 -21.97
CA ASN A 71 4.36 12.68 -22.96
C ASN A 71 3.32 13.64 -22.36
N ASP A 72 3.76 14.83 -21.97
CA ASP A 72 2.87 15.86 -21.44
C ASP A 72 2.31 16.70 -22.61
N HIS A 73 1.06 16.46 -22.94
CA HIS A 73 0.37 17.17 -24.02
C HIS A 73 -0.36 18.43 -23.56
N LEU A 74 -0.56 18.61 -22.26
CA LEU A 74 -1.40 19.68 -21.69
C LEU A 74 -0.59 20.75 -20.95
N GLY A 75 0.45 20.33 -20.22
CA GLY A 75 1.27 21.21 -19.39
C GLY A 75 2.49 21.77 -20.14
N THR A 76 3.63 21.20 -19.84
CA THR A 76 4.93 21.65 -20.41
C THR A 76 5.11 21.34 -21.89
N ARG A 77 4.27 20.48 -22.47
CA ARG A 77 4.35 19.96 -23.85
C ARG A 77 5.69 19.32 -24.19
N CYS A 78 6.35 18.74 -23.22
CA CYS A 78 7.60 18.01 -23.40
C CYS A 78 7.44 16.54 -23.05
N SER A 79 8.39 15.74 -23.51
CA SER A 79 8.50 14.33 -23.15
C SER A 79 9.66 14.15 -22.18
N TYR A 80 9.48 13.35 -21.15
CA TYR A 80 10.52 13.04 -20.17
C TYR A 80 10.45 11.59 -19.72
N GLN A 81 11.57 11.05 -19.27
CA GLN A 81 11.63 9.71 -18.67
C GLN A 81 11.20 9.77 -17.22
N ALA A 82 10.31 8.85 -16.81
CA ALA A 82 9.91 8.70 -15.41
C ALA A 82 11.04 8.05 -14.60
N ASN A 83 11.54 8.73 -13.57
CA ASN A 83 12.64 8.28 -12.70
C ASN A 83 12.15 7.77 -11.34
N GLY A 84 11.05 7.11 -11.29
CA GLY A 84 10.31 6.68 -10.12
C GLY A 84 8.85 7.00 -10.33
N THR A 85 8.05 6.93 -9.29
CA THR A 85 6.60 7.12 -9.36
C THR A 85 5.86 5.98 -10.06
N LEU A 86 4.95 5.37 -9.36
CA LEU A 86 4.02 4.42 -9.94
C LEU A 86 2.88 5.19 -10.61
N LEU A 87 2.77 5.07 -11.93
CA LEU A 87 1.74 5.80 -12.67
C LEU A 87 0.35 5.29 -12.31
N SER A 88 -0.54 6.21 -11.92
CA SER A 88 -1.95 5.89 -11.65
C SER A 88 -2.64 5.44 -12.95
N GLY A 89 -3.52 4.43 -12.85
CA GLY A 89 -4.17 3.83 -14.01
C GLY A 89 -3.38 2.72 -14.71
N TRP A 90 -2.13 2.47 -14.32
CA TRP A 90 -1.40 1.29 -14.75
C TRP A 90 -2.07 0.03 -14.16
N ARG A 91 -2.20 -1.03 -14.96
CA ARG A 91 -2.99 -2.23 -14.56
C ARG A 91 -2.52 -2.90 -13.28
N LEU A 92 -1.22 -2.81 -12.98
CA LEU A 92 -0.61 -3.39 -11.78
C LEU A 92 -0.52 -2.41 -10.59
N THR A 93 -1.02 -1.18 -10.72
CA THR A 93 -0.90 -0.15 -9.68
C THR A 93 -1.40 -0.65 -8.32
N SER A 94 -2.61 -1.20 -8.25
CA SER A 94 -3.17 -1.71 -6.99
C SER A 94 -2.35 -2.88 -6.41
N PHE A 95 -1.83 -3.76 -7.26
CA PHE A 95 -0.99 -4.88 -6.83
C PHE A 95 0.34 -4.38 -6.25
N VAL A 96 1.07 -3.56 -7.01
CA VAL A 96 2.36 -3.02 -6.57
C VAL A 96 2.20 -2.17 -5.30
N ASN A 97 1.18 -1.29 -5.26
CA ASN A 97 0.86 -0.52 -4.07
C ASN A 97 0.58 -1.42 -2.86
N THR A 98 -0.25 -2.45 -3.00
CA THR A 98 -0.57 -3.36 -1.88
C THR A 98 0.69 -4.05 -1.34
N VAL A 99 1.56 -4.55 -2.20
CA VAL A 99 2.80 -5.21 -1.80
C VAL A 99 3.75 -4.23 -1.14
N LEU A 100 4.00 -3.07 -1.75
CA LEU A 100 4.90 -2.05 -1.20
C LEU A 100 4.36 -1.44 0.09
N ASN A 101 3.05 -1.23 0.19
CA ASN A 101 2.39 -0.80 1.43
C ASN A 101 2.70 -1.78 2.57
N TYR A 102 2.49 -3.08 2.34
CA TYR A 102 2.80 -4.10 3.33
C TYR A 102 4.30 -4.12 3.69
N VAL A 103 5.19 -4.04 2.70
CA VAL A 103 6.65 -4.05 2.92
C VAL A 103 7.09 -2.83 3.72
N TYR A 104 6.64 -1.62 3.34
CA TYR A 104 7.00 -0.39 4.04
C TYR A 104 6.49 -0.39 5.46
N PHE A 105 5.24 -0.78 5.66
CA PHE A 105 4.68 -0.88 7.01
C PHE A 105 5.38 -1.94 7.86
N SER A 106 5.72 -3.09 7.27
CA SER A 106 6.48 -4.15 7.95
C SER A 106 7.87 -3.65 8.39
N TYR A 107 8.50 -2.78 7.59
CA TYR A 107 9.76 -2.16 7.96
C TYR A 107 9.63 -1.25 9.18
N LEU A 108 8.52 -0.51 9.29
CA LEU A 108 8.24 0.34 10.47
C LEU A 108 8.10 -0.47 11.77
N GLN A 109 7.85 -1.78 11.68
CA GLN A 109 7.65 -2.65 12.86
C GLN A 109 8.93 -3.30 13.39
N LYS A 110 10.04 -3.30 12.60
CA LYS A 110 11.22 -4.17 12.86
C LYS A 110 11.95 -3.95 14.20
N ASP A 111 11.93 -2.74 14.77
CA ASP A 111 12.92 -2.41 15.82
C ASP A 111 12.55 -2.78 17.27
N LYS A 112 11.34 -3.26 17.57
CA LYS A 112 10.93 -3.49 18.97
C LYS A 112 10.17 -4.78 19.24
N GLY A 113 10.17 -5.73 18.31
CA GLY A 113 9.39 -6.96 18.49
C GLY A 113 7.86 -6.76 18.54
N GLN A 114 7.38 -5.53 18.33
CA GLN A 114 5.96 -5.22 18.27
C GLN A 114 5.44 -5.50 16.86
N LYS A 115 4.66 -6.54 16.73
CA LYS A 115 3.94 -6.84 15.48
C LYS A 115 2.52 -6.30 15.60
N PHE A 116 2.19 -5.31 14.78
CA PHE A 116 0.81 -4.83 14.64
C PHE A 116 0.03 -5.75 13.70
N ASN A 117 -1.22 -6.02 14.04
CA ASN A 117 -2.13 -6.59 13.08
C ASN A 117 -2.55 -5.49 12.10
N SER A 118 -2.50 -5.77 10.81
CA SER A 118 -2.85 -4.80 9.76
C SER A 118 -3.44 -5.49 8.55
N ILE A 119 -4.23 -4.75 7.78
CA ILE A 119 -4.74 -5.14 6.47
C ILE A 119 -4.43 -4.04 5.47
N HIS A 120 -4.05 -4.43 4.24
CA HIS A 120 -3.56 -3.57 3.19
C HIS A 120 -4.32 -3.81 1.88
N SER A 121 -4.63 -2.75 1.15
CA SER A 121 -5.17 -2.83 -0.21
C SER A 121 -4.88 -1.53 -0.97
N GLY A 122 -4.05 -1.61 -2.03
CA GLY A 122 -3.56 -0.42 -2.69
C GLY A 122 -2.74 0.43 -1.71
N ASP A 123 -3.10 1.68 -1.57
CA ASP A 123 -2.57 2.66 -0.62
C ASP A 123 -3.28 2.65 0.74
N ASP A 124 -4.48 2.06 0.81
CA ASP A 124 -5.23 1.96 2.07
C ASP A 124 -4.59 0.97 3.05
N ILE A 125 -4.54 1.36 4.32
CA ILE A 125 -4.09 0.51 5.42
C ILE A 125 -4.92 0.76 6.68
N LEU A 126 -5.38 -0.33 7.28
CA LEU A 126 -6.00 -0.34 8.61
C LEU A 126 -5.12 -1.13 9.57
N VAL A 127 -4.78 -0.51 10.68
CA VAL A 127 -3.90 -1.07 11.72
C VAL A 127 -4.66 -1.16 13.04
N GLY A 128 -4.52 -2.28 13.73
CA GLY A 128 -4.99 -2.44 15.11
C GLY A 128 -3.91 -2.01 16.09
N VAL A 129 -4.13 -0.93 16.84
CA VAL A 129 -3.22 -0.41 17.86
C VAL A 129 -3.84 -0.46 19.25
N VAL A 130 -3.02 -0.46 20.29
CA VAL A 130 -3.52 -0.51 21.69
C VAL A 130 -3.79 0.90 22.21
N ASN A 131 -2.98 1.88 21.81
CA ASN A 131 -3.06 3.26 22.32
C ASN A 131 -2.38 4.26 21.37
N MET A 132 -2.55 5.56 21.67
CA MET A 132 -1.96 6.65 20.91
C MET A 132 -0.43 6.62 20.90
N GLN A 133 0.22 6.07 21.92
CA GLN A 133 1.69 5.98 21.96
C GLN A 133 2.23 5.15 20.78
N GLN A 134 1.55 4.06 20.43
CA GLN A 134 1.91 3.24 19.26
C GLN A 134 1.72 4.00 17.95
N VAL A 135 0.69 4.82 17.83
CA VAL A 135 0.48 5.71 16.66
C VAL A 135 1.63 6.69 16.53
N LEU A 136 2.03 7.34 17.62
CA LEU A 136 3.17 8.28 17.64
C LEU A 136 4.50 7.61 17.28
N GLU A 137 4.68 6.34 17.68
CA GLU A 137 5.86 5.56 17.30
C GLU A 137 5.89 5.27 15.79
N ILE A 138 4.76 4.92 15.19
CA ILE A 138 4.64 4.74 13.74
C ILE A 138 5.01 6.04 13.02
N TYR A 139 4.48 7.18 13.45
CA TYR A 139 4.81 8.50 12.86
C TYR A 139 6.29 8.85 13.01
N LYS A 140 6.90 8.61 14.17
CA LYS A 140 8.32 8.86 14.38
C LYS A 140 9.19 8.03 13.45
N LYS A 141 8.87 6.73 13.32
CA LYS A 141 9.62 5.82 12.46
C LYS A 141 9.44 6.17 10.99
N SER A 142 8.22 6.52 10.55
CA SER A 142 7.98 6.91 9.17
C SER A 142 8.84 8.10 8.75
N LYS A 143 9.03 9.10 9.63
CA LYS A 143 9.93 10.23 9.39
C LYS A 143 11.40 9.81 9.26
N VAL A 144 11.85 8.86 10.10
CA VAL A 144 13.24 8.37 10.05
C VAL A 144 13.56 7.70 8.72
N VAL A 145 12.60 6.96 8.16
CA VAL A 145 12.78 6.25 6.88
C VAL A 145 12.29 7.07 5.67
N ASN A 146 11.97 8.34 5.88
CA ASN A 146 11.46 9.25 4.85
C ASN A 146 10.17 8.74 4.14
N LEU A 147 9.33 8.03 4.88
CA LEU A 147 8.02 7.59 4.40
C LEU A 147 6.97 8.64 4.79
N ARG A 148 6.40 9.31 3.80
CA ARG A 148 5.48 10.41 4.03
C ARG A 148 4.07 9.90 4.32
N LEU A 149 3.57 10.21 5.53
CA LEU A 149 2.19 9.98 5.93
C LEU A 149 1.41 11.29 5.81
N SER A 150 0.11 11.20 5.53
CA SER A 150 -0.80 12.33 5.47
C SER A 150 -1.50 12.53 6.82
N PRO A 151 -1.02 13.43 7.71
CA PRO A 151 -1.61 13.59 9.05
C PRO A 151 -3.08 14.01 9.04
N LEU A 152 -3.51 14.72 7.99
CA LEU A 152 -4.89 15.18 7.87
C LEU A 152 -5.88 14.09 7.48
N LYS A 153 -5.38 12.99 6.89
CA LYS A 153 -6.19 11.86 6.45
C LYS A 153 -6.05 10.64 7.36
N CYS A 154 -4.98 10.57 8.15
CA CYS A 154 -4.84 9.53 9.15
C CYS A 154 -5.84 9.73 10.27
N PHE A 155 -6.50 8.65 10.69
CA PHE A 155 -7.50 8.69 11.76
C PHE A 155 -7.21 7.60 12.80
N PHE A 156 -7.21 8.00 14.08
CA PHE A 156 -7.12 7.09 15.22
C PHE A 156 -8.34 7.29 16.12
N GLY A 157 -9.12 6.25 16.37
CA GLY A 157 -10.31 6.36 17.21
C GLY A 157 -11.34 5.25 16.99
N SER A 158 -12.62 5.57 17.11
CA SER A 158 -13.71 4.60 17.08
C SER A 158 -14.16 4.16 15.68
N VAL A 159 -13.67 4.81 14.64
CA VAL A 159 -14.04 4.51 13.25
C VAL A 159 -12.95 3.68 12.58
N ALA A 160 -13.33 2.53 12.06
CA ALA A 160 -12.47 1.69 11.22
C ALA A 160 -12.86 1.89 9.75
N GLU A 161 -12.20 2.82 9.06
CA GLU A 161 -12.38 3.01 7.63
C GLU A 161 -11.37 2.15 6.86
N PHE A 162 -11.85 1.36 5.91
CA PHE A 162 -11.01 0.61 4.97
C PHE A 162 -11.74 0.45 3.64
N LEU A 163 -11.09 0.79 2.54
CA LEU A 163 -11.66 0.81 1.19
C LEU A 163 -12.93 1.69 1.09
N ARG A 164 -12.90 2.85 1.73
CA ARG A 164 -14.01 3.82 1.80
C ARG A 164 -15.29 3.25 2.44
N VAL A 165 -15.14 2.22 3.25
CA VAL A 165 -16.25 1.61 4.01
C VAL A 165 -15.93 1.74 5.49
N GLU A 166 -16.92 2.21 6.27
CA GLU A 166 -16.85 2.18 7.73
C GLU A 166 -17.21 0.78 8.22
N HIS A 167 -16.31 0.14 8.96
CA HIS A 167 -16.51 -1.18 9.54
C HIS A 167 -16.76 -1.05 11.05
N LYS A 168 -17.99 -1.39 11.47
CA LYS A 168 -18.35 -1.50 12.88
C LYS A 168 -18.23 -2.95 13.33
N SER A 169 -17.84 -3.18 14.58
CA SER A 169 -17.47 -4.52 15.09
C SER A 169 -18.57 -5.57 15.05
N LYS A 170 -19.83 -5.22 14.78
CA LYS A 170 -20.96 -6.17 14.72
C LYS A 170 -21.95 -5.93 13.58
N GLU A 171 -21.72 -4.97 12.70
CA GLU A 171 -22.63 -4.59 11.62
C GLU A 171 -21.91 -4.63 10.26
N PHE A 172 -22.67 -4.78 9.19
CA PHE A 172 -22.12 -4.59 7.84
C PHE A 172 -21.66 -3.14 7.68
N GLY A 173 -20.48 -2.96 7.08
CA GLY A 173 -19.94 -1.63 6.82
C GLY A 173 -20.83 -0.78 5.92
N GLN A 174 -20.86 0.52 6.18
CA GLN A 174 -21.55 1.50 5.33
C GLN A 174 -20.51 2.28 4.52
N TYR A 175 -20.87 2.62 3.29
CA TYR A 175 -20.03 3.51 2.47
C TYR A 175 -19.96 4.89 3.12
N ILE A 176 -18.73 5.40 3.24
CA ILE A 176 -18.48 6.77 3.68
C ILE A 176 -18.41 7.63 2.42
N ALA A 177 -19.40 8.53 2.27
CA ALA A 177 -19.33 9.56 1.23
C ALA A 177 -18.26 10.58 1.65
N ARG A 178 -17.25 10.77 0.84
CA ARG A 178 -16.27 11.85 0.94
C ARG A 178 -16.50 12.88 -0.15
#